data_532ec1904001c6f905df0b6b2d9c6028
#
_entry.id   532ec1904001c6f905df0b6b2d9c6028
#
_cell.length_a   1.000
_cell.length_b   1.000
_cell.length_c   1.000
_cell.angle_alpha   90.00
_cell.angle_beta   90.00
_cell.angle_gamma   90.00
#
_symmetry.space_group_name_H-M   'P 1'
#
loop_
_entity.id
_entity.type
_entity.pdbx_description
1 polymer ?
#
loop_
_entity_poly.entity_id
_entity_poly.type
_entity_poly.pdbx_seq_one_letter_code
_entity_poly.pdbx_strand_id
1 'polypeptide(L)'
;MLDLSQLSKYKENNRIEAKKAQGGLPHSIWETYSAFANTFGGYILLGVVENADKSFSSVQLASPEKLVSDFWNSVNNHSIVNVNILSDRNVQIVESDGNRIVVIEVPRADRHDKPVYTGVDPFSGTYRRNGEGDYRCTKDEVRAMMRDQADISQDARVMDTMTIDCLDTDTIRRYRQRMDNLRPGHVWSELAVEDFLHRIGAMARDADGKLRPTAAGLLMFGHEYEIVREFPHYFLDYQEHDRSATEDERWTDRIVSSSGDWSGNICDFYFRVYNRIAQDIKVPFKLEGTDRIDDTPLHKALREALANALIHADYYDRRGLVIQKWPDKIRIANPGAFRINVQEALVGGVSDPRNESLIKMFNLINVGERAGSGLPSIRTVWQKQGWQEPEIVESFNPDRTTLLLPLAANKAAAKSGDKKVAAKSGGKPKPIAEQRKSDILQYLTDTPEASSTQIADAIGLQVSRTKMYLSELAASGAIVAEGSSRARKYRLMS
;
A
#
# COMPACT_ATOMS: atom_id res chain seq x y z
N MET A 1 3.05 -10.02 -19.07
CA MET A 1 4.16 -10.62 -19.84
C MET A 1 4.76 -9.52 -20.69
N LEU A 2 6.10 -9.41 -20.72
CA LEU A 2 6.81 -8.43 -21.56
C LEU A 2 6.62 -8.81 -23.04
N ASP A 3 6.35 -7.83 -23.89
CA ASP A 3 6.39 -8.00 -25.35
C ASP A 3 7.84 -7.81 -25.84
N LEU A 4 8.60 -8.89 -25.83
CA LEU A 4 10.02 -8.90 -26.16
C LEU A 4 10.33 -8.70 -27.65
N SER A 5 9.30 -8.63 -28.51
CA SER A 5 9.45 -8.26 -29.93
C SER A 5 9.74 -6.77 -30.12
N GLN A 6 9.66 -5.96 -29.06
CA GLN A 6 9.82 -4.50 -29.10
C GLN A 6 10.66 -4.01 -27.90
N LEU A 7 11.87 -4.58 -27.72
CA LEU A 7 12.78 -4.24 -26.64
C LEU A 7 13.06 -2.73 -26.53
N SER A 8 13.17 -2.03 -27.66
CA SER A 8 13.42 -0.58 -27.69
C SER A 8 12.35 0.28 -26.99
N LYS A 9 11.17 -0.28 -26.71
CA LYS A 9 10.10 0.41 -25.95
C LYS A 9 10.30 0.34 -24.45
N TYR A 10 11.15 -0.57 -23.96
CA TYR A 10 11.42 -0.73 -22.53
C TYR A 10 12.66 0.07 -22.12
N LYS A 11 12.68 0.41 -20.84
CA LYS A 11 13.79 1.06 -20.13
C LYS A 11 13.98 0.38 -18.80
N GLU A 12 15.16 0.50 -18.22
CA GLU A 12 15.36 0.10 -16.85
C GLU A 12 14.37 0.82 -15.92
N ASN A 13 13.87 0.10 -14.97
CA ASN A 13 12.91 0.61 -13.97
C ASN A 13 12.92 -0.30 -12.76
N ASN A 14 11.97 -0.10 -11.84
CA ASN A 14 11.84 -0.92 -10.64
C ASN A 14 11.47 -2.40 -10.89
N ARG A 15 11.26 -2.83 -12.14
CA ARG A 15 10.89 -4.20 -12.52
C ARG A 15 11.66 -4.79 -13.70
N ILE A 16 12.57 -4.04 -14.31
CA ILE A 16 13.35 -4.52 -15.45
C ILE A 16 14.81 -4.11 -15.26
N GLU A 17 15.70 -5.08 -15.43
CA GLU A 17 17.16 -4.90 -15.40
C GLU A 17 17.77 -5.53 -16.64
N ALA A 18 18.62 -4.78 -17.36
CA ALA A 18 19.34 -5.24 -18.54
C ALA A 18 20.81 -5.51 -18.22
N LYS A 19 21.31 -6.65 -18.66
CA LYS A 19 22.72 -7.04 -18.49
C LYS A 19 23.30 -7.58 -19.80
N LYS A 20 24.43 -7.03 -20.21
CA LYS A 20 25.12 -7.43 -21.46
C LYS A 20 25.49 -8.90 -21.52
N ALA A 21 25.98 -9.47 -20.43
CA ALA A 21 26.29 -10.90 -20.21
C ALA A 21 27.14 -11.61 -21.29
N GLN A 22 27.87 -10.87 -22.16
CA GLN A 22 28.71 -11.45 -23.22
C GLN A 22 29.95 -12.15 -22.68
N GLY A 23 30.42 -11.81 -21.46
CA GLY A 23 31.53 -12.44 -20.76
C GLY A 23 31.15 -13.57 -19.81
N GLY A 24 29.90 -14.02 -19.83
CA GLY A 24 29.34 -15.00 -18.90
C GLY A 24 28.32 -14.37 -17.95
N LEU A 25 27.93 -15.12 -16.90
CA LEU A 25 26.94 -14.68 -15.92
C LEU A 25 27.52 -13.54 -15.05
N PRO A 26 26.91 -12.33 -15.06
CA PRO A 26 27.43 -11.22 -14.28
C PRO A 26 27.28 -11.45 -12.78
N HIS A 27 28.29 -11.14 -11.98
CA HIS A 27 28.23 -11.30 -10.51
C HIS A 27 27.09 -10.49 -9.86
N SER A 28 26.83 -9.29 -10.40
CA SER A 28 25.75 -8.40 -9.91
C SER A 28 24.33 -8.93 -10.15
N ILE A 29 24.17 -10.05 -10.85
CA ILE A 29 22.84 -10.65 -11.07
C ILE A 29 22.18 -11.08 -9.75
N TRP A 30 22.98 -11.47 -8.74
CA TRP A 30 22.49 -11.97 -7.46
C TRP A 30 21.94 -10.86 -6.57
N GLU A 31 22.54 -9.66 -6.64
CA GLU A 31 22.00 -8.47 -5.97
C GLU A 31 20.65 -8.11 -6.57
N THR A 32 20.52 -8.13 -7.91
CA THR A 32 19.26 -7.88 -8.62
C THR A 32 18.22 -8.97 -8.32
N TYR A 33 18.63 -10.25 -8.29
CA TYR A 33 17.74 -11.34 -7.90
C TYR A 33 17.17 -11.13 -6.49
N SER A 34 18.03 -10.86 -5.52
CA SER A 34 17.62 -10.52 -4.15
C SER A 34 16.70 -9.30 -4.12
N ALA A 35 17.05 -8.23 -4.82
CA ALA A 35 16.28 -7.00 -4.85
C ALA A 35 14.86 -7.19 -5.43
N PHE A 36 14.73 -7.91 -6.54
CA PHE A 36 13.43 -8.23 -7.13
C PHE A 36 12.60 -9.15 -6.22
N ALA A 37 13.20 -10.21 -5.70
CA ALA A 37 12.53 -11.15 -4.81
C ALA A 37 11.97 -10.48 -3.55
N ASN A 38 12.71 -9.55 -2.95
CA ASN A 38 12.31 -8.84 -1.74
C ASN A 38 11.39 -7.64 -1.98
N THR A 39 11.11 -7.27 -3.25
CA THR A 39 10.28 -6.11 -3.59
C THR A 39 9.02 -6.53 -4.35
N PHE A 40 8.94 -6.23 -5.63
CA PHE A 40 7.75 -6.47 -6.45
C PHE A 40 7.92 -7.60 -7.46
N GLY A 41 9.06 -8.28 -7.46
CA GLY A 41 9.49 -9.12 -8.58
C GLY A 41 9.96 -8.28 -9.77
N GLY A 42 10.44 -8.94 -10.82
CA GLY A 42 10.93 -8.25 -12.02
C GLY A 42 11.50 -9.19 -13.06
N TYR A 43 12.08 -8.60 -14.10
CA TYR A 43 12.70 -9.31 -15.22
C TYR A 43 14.16 -8.94 -15.32
N ILE A 44 15.04 -9.92 -15.37
CA ILE A 44 16.46 -9.75 -15.70
C ILE A 44 16.67 -10.22 -17.14
N LEU A 45 17.17 -9.33 -17.99
CA LEU A 45 17.39 -9.56 -19.41
C LEU A 45 18.89 -9.70 -19.66
N LEU A 46 19.37 -10.92 -20.00
CA LEU A 46 20.77 -11.17 -20.36
C LEU A 46 20.94 -11.13 -21.88
N GLY A 47 21.96 -10.46 -22.37
CA GLY A 47 22.16 -10.17 -23.80
C GLY A 47 21.43 -8.90 -24.23
N VAL A 48 21.19 -7.99 -23.29
CA VAL A 48 20.56 -6.68 -23.53
C VAL A 48 21.44 -5.59 -22.97
N VAL A 49 21.55 -4.48 -23.70
CA VAL A 49 22.27 -3.27 -23.28
C VAL A 49 21.35 -2.06 -23.30
N GLU A 50 21.55 -1.17 -22.35
CA GLU A 50 20.92 0.13 -22.35
C GLU A 50 21.73 1.10 -23.21
N ASN A 51 21.08 1.73 -24.17
CA ASN A 51 21.65 2.74 -25.04
C ASN A 51 21.74 4.11 -24.35
N ALA A 52 22.41 5.07 -24.97
CA ALA A 52 22.56 6.43 -24.45
C ALA A 52 21.21 7.18 -24.28
N ASP A 53 20.19 6.81 -25.07
CA ASP A 53 18.81 7.32 -24.98
C ASP A 53 17.93 6.54 -24.00
N LYS A 54 18.55 5.61 -23.24
CA LYS A 54 17.89 4.69 -22.29
C LYS A 54 16.98 3.63 -22.94
N SER A 55 16.98 3.49 -24.27
CA SER A 55 16.33 2.38 -24.94
C SER A 55 17.16 1.10 -24.83
N PHE A 56 16.50 -0.07 -24.96
CA PHE A 56 17.21 -1.35 -24.99
C PHE A 56 17.51 -1.81 -26.41
N SER A 57 18.66 -2.45 -26.56
CA SER A 57 19.00 -3.22 -27.77
C SER A 57 19.59 -4.58 -27.38
N SER A 58 19.27 -5.61 -28.17
CA SER A 58 19.84 -6.93 -27.96
C SER A 58 21.27 -7.01 -28.49
N VAL A 59 22.10 -7.83 -27.86
CA VAL A 59 23.46 -8.15 -28.29
C VAL A 59 23.65 -9.66 -28.37
N GLN A 60 24.49 -10.12 -29.32
CA GLN A 60 24.75 -11.53 -29.52
C GLN A 60 25.40 -12.15 -28.29
N LEU A 61 24.78 -13.19 -27.76
CA LEU A 61 25.35 -14.09 -26.74
C LEU A 61 26.07 -15.27 -27.43
N ALA A 62 27.24 -15.64 -26.94
CA ALA A 62 28.01 -16.75 -27.51
C ALA A 62 27.31 -18.13 -27.28
N SER A 63 26.70 -18.32 -26.11
CA SER A 63 25.99 -19.55 -25.74
C SER A 63 24.92 -19.26 -24.69
N PRO A 64 23.69 -18.91 -25.10
CA PRO A 64 22.57 -18.67 -24.18
C PRO A 64 22.27 -19.90 -23.30
N GLU A 65 22.36 -21.12 -23.83
CA GLU A 65 22.14 -22.37 -23.10
C GLU A 65 23.12 -22.55 -21.95
N LYS A 66 24.39 -22.21 -22.18
CA LYS A 66 25.41 -22.24 -21.12
C LYS A 66 25.09 -21.25 -20.02
N LEU A 67 24.71 -20.02 -20.36
CA LEU A 67 24.31 -19.01 -19.38
C LEU A 67 23.12 -19.49 -18.53
N VAL A 68 22.12 -20.14 -19.12
CA VAL A 68 21.00 -20.74 -18.41
C VAL A 68 21.48 -21.85 -17.47
N SER A 69 22.37 -22.73 -17.93
CA SER A 69 22.94 -23.79 -17.09
C SER A 69 23.75 -23.22 -15.92
N ASP A 70 24.61 -22.24 -16.19
CA ASP A 70 25.43 -21.57 -15.16
C ASP A 70 24.55 -20.82 -14.15
N PHE A 71 23.46 -20.21 -14.60
CA PHE A 71 22.47 -19.56 -13.73
C PHE A 71 21.79 -20.57 -12.80
N TRP A 72 21.27 -21.70 -13.35
CA TRP A 72 20.62 -22.74 -12.53
C TRP A 72 21.58 -23.37 -11.52
N ASN A 73 22.84 -23.64 -11.91
CA ASN A 73 23.83 -24.16 -11.00
C ASN A 73 24.14 -23.19 -9.86
N SER A 74 24.13 -21.88 -10.15
CA SER A 74 24.45 -20.85 -9.16
C SER A 74 23.26 -20.52 -8.24
N VAL A 75 22.04 -20.43 -8.77
CA VAL A 75 20.85 -20.11 -7.94
C VAL A 75 20.50 -21.23 -6.96
N ASN A 76 20.87 -22.48 -7.28
CA ASN A 76 20.73 -23.64 -6.39
C ASN A 76 21.91 -23.79 -5.41
N ASN A 77 22.92 -22.95 -5.49
CA ASN A 77 24.04 -22.94 -4.56
C ASN A 77 23.78 -21.99 -3.40
N HIS A 78 23.43 -22.52 -2.23
CA HIS A 78 23.11 -21.76 -1.02
C HIS A 78 24.25 -20.86 -0.50
N SER A 79 25.49 -21.04 -0.97
CA SER A 79 26.59 -20.09 -0.66
C SER A 79 26.53 -18.81 -1.53
N ILE A 80 25.78 -18.84 -2.63
CA ILE A 80 25.58 -17.71 -3.55
C ILE A 80 24.26 -17.01 -3.23
N VAL A 81 23.15 -17.76 -3.14
CA VAL A 81 21.82 -17.27 -2.80
C VAL A 81 21.19 -18.24 -1.81
N ASN A 82 20.60 -17.74 -0.74
CA ASN A 82 20.04 -18.55 0.33
C ASN A 82 18.87 -19.45 -0.10
N VAL A 83 18.10 -19.02 -1.10
CA VAL A 83 16.91 -19.75 -1.58
C VAL A 83 16.68 -19.53 -3.07
N ASN A 84 16.32 -20.59 -3.79
CA ASN A 84 15.82 -20.53 -5.16
C ASN A 84 14.29 -20.49 -5.14
N ILE A 85 13.71 -19.37 -5.58
CA ILE A 85 12.24 -19.17 -5.68
C ILE A 85 11.72 -19.36 -7.11
N LEU A 86 12.56 -19.81 -8.05
CA LEU A 86 12.22 -19.96 -9.46
C LEU A 86 11.78 -21.39 -9.79
N SER A 87 10.98 -21.49 -10.83
CA SER A 87 10.66 -22.73 -11.53
C SER A 87 11.16 -22.63 -12.99
N ASP A 88 11.21 -23.75 -13.70
CA ASP A 88 11.72 -23.81 -15.09
C ASP A 88 11.07 -22.78 -16.03
N ARG A 89 9.79 -22.48 -15.83
CA ARG A 89 9.05 -21.48 -16.63
C ARG A 89 9.57 -20.05 -16.49
N ASN A 90 10.31 -19.77 -15.42
CA ASN A 90 10.82 -18.44 -15.12
C ASN A 90 12.11 -18.08 -15.88
N VAL A 91 12.76 -19.05 -16.54
CA VAL A 91 14.00 -18.83 -17.30
C VAL A 91 13.79 -19.29 -18.73
N GLN A 92 13.85 -18.37 -19.69
CA GLN A 92 13.57 -18.65 -21.09
C GLN A 92 14.62 -18.04 -22.00
N ILE A 93 14.90 -18.71 -23.13
CA ILE A 93 15.69 -18.13 -24.22
C ILE A 93 14.69 -17.66 -25.27
N VAL A 94 14.80 -16.40 -25.67
CA VAL A 94 13.85 -15.73 -26.59
C VAL A 94 14.63 -15.03 -27.69
N GLU A 95 14.11 -15.02 -28.90
CA GLU A 95 14.63 -14.20 -29.99
C GLU A 95 14.09 -12.76 -29.90
N SER A 96 15.00 -11.80 -30.01
CA SER A 96 14.70 -10.37 -30.06
C SER A 96 15.70 -9.66 -30.94
N ASP A 97 15.22 -8.87 -31.93
CA ASP A 97 16.04 -8.13 -32.89
C ASP A 97 17.12 -8.99 -33.57
N GLY A 98 16.81 -10.26 -33.87
CA GLY A 98 17.72 -11.23 -34.52
C GLY A 98 18.78 -11.84 -33.59
N ASN A 99 18.78 -11.53 -32.32
CA ASN A 99 19.66 -12.10 -31.30
C ASN A 99 18.88 -13.00 -30.33
N ARG A 100 19.53 -14.00 -29.77
CA ARG A 100 18.98 -14.86 -28.73
C ARG A 100 19.39 -14.32 -27.35
N ILE A 101 18.43 -13.90 -26.56
CA ILE A 101 18.60 -13.35 -25.22
C ILE A 101 18.05 -14.32 -24.17
N VAL A 102 18.55 -14.22 -22.92
CA VAL A 102 17.97 -14.97 -21.80
C VAL A 102 17.11 -14.04 -20.95
N VAL A 103 15.89 -14.45 -20.68
CA VAL A 103 14.91 -13.72 -19.84
C VAL A 103 14.70 -14.53 -18.56
N ILE A 104 14.92 -13.87 -17.43
CA ILE A 104 14.70 -14.43 -16.10
C ILE A 104 13.61 -13.63 -15.43
N GLU A 105 12.44 -14.24 -15.21
CA GLU A 105 11.36 -13.65 -14.45
C GLU A 105 11.55 -14.01 -12.97
N VAL A 106 11.90 -13.04 -12.14
CA VAL A 106 12.02 -13.21 -10.69
C VAL A 106 10.70 -12.81 -10.05
N PRO A 107 9.92 -13.74 -9.47
CA PRO A 107 8.71 -13.40 -8.76
C PRO A 107 9.02 -12.68 -7.45
N ARG A 108 8.04 -11.97 -6.88
CA ARG A 108 8.11 -11.56 -5.48
C ARG A 108 8.15 -12.82 -4.62
N ALA A 109 9.11 -12.92 -3.72
CA ALA A 109 9.22 -14.05 -2.80
C ALA A 109 8.04 -14.08 -1.83
N ASP A 110 7.61 -15.30 -1.48
CA ASP A 110 6.71 -15.50 -0.35
C ASP A 110 7.36 -15.01 0.95
N ARG A 111 6.54 -14.70 1.97
CA ARG A 111 7.08 -14.21 3.25
C ARG A 111 8.00 -15.23 3.94
N HIS A 112 7.73 -16.53 3.76
CA HIS A 112 8.52 -17.59 4.37
C HIS A 112 9.91 -17.76 3.73
N ASP A 113 10.07 -17.29 2.48
CA ASP A 113 11.34 -17.28 1.77
C ASP A 113 12.14 -15.98 2.01
N LYS A 114 11.50 -14.93 2.56
CA LYS A 114 12.18 -13.65 2.86
C LYS A 114 12.91 -13.67 4.18
N PRO A 115 14.07 -13.00 4.29
CA PRO A 115 14.74 -12.27 3.22
C PRO A 115 15.44 -13.22 2.23
N VAL A 116 15.32 -12.92 0.94
CA VAL A 116 16.17 -13.51 -0.09
C VAL A 116 17.48 -12.73 -0.11
N TYR A 117 18.62 -13.40 0.12
CA TYR A 117 19.91 -12.72 0.24
C TYR A 117 21.04 -13.48 -0.45
N THR A 118 22.09 -12.76 -0.77
CA THR A 118 23.33 -13.27 -1.38
C THR A 118 24.37 -13.56 -0.32
N GLY A 119 25.19 -14.59 -0.54
CA GLY A 119 26.21 -15.01 0.42
C GLY A 119 25.62 -15.68 1.65
N VAL A 120 26.30 -15.53 2.78
CA VAL A 120 26.01 -16.29 4.02
C VAL A 120 25.34 -15.45 5.13
N ASP A 121 25.37 -14.12 5.01
CA ASP A 121 24.85 -13.22 6.04
C ASP A 121 23.68 -12.38 5.49
N PRO A 122 22.46 -12.54 6.00
CA PRO A 122 21.30 -11.78 5.55
C PRO A 122 21.44 -10.27 5.76
N PHE A 123 22.17 -9.82 6.78
CA PHE A 123 22.32 -8.38 7.05
C PHE A 123 23.24 -7.66 6.06
N SER A 124 24.08 -8.41 5.36
CA SER A 124 24.98 -7.86 4.34
C SER A 124 24.58 -8.20 2.90
N GLY A 125 23.77 -9.27 2.73
CA GLY A 125 23.41 -9.82 1.42
C GLY A 125 21.99 -9.55 0.95
N THR A 126 21.14 -8.88 1.75
CA THR A 126 19.76 -8.56 1.38
C THR A 126 19.67 -7.23 0.66
N TYR A 127 19.01 -7.24 -0.50
CA TYR A 127 18.80 -6.06 -1.34
C TYR A 127 17.33 -5.81 -1.61
N ARG A 128 16.97 -4.55 -1.87
CA ARG A 128 15.68 -4.09 -2.37
C ARG A 128 15.83 -3.19 -3.58
N ARG A 129 14.86 -3.25 -4.48
CA ARG A 129 14.78 -2.40 -5.67
C ARG A 129 14.14 -1.06 -5.30
N ASN A 130 14.82 0.05 -5.63
CA ASN A 130 14.28 1.39 -5.53
C ASN A 130 14.64 2.17 -6.80
N GLY A 131 13.63 2.55 -7.61
CA GLY A 131 13.86 3.07 -8.94
C GLY A 131 14.60 2.07 -9.83
N GLU A 132 15.74 2.50 -10.42
CA GLU A 132 16.58 1.68 -11.30
C GLU A 132 17.73 0.96 -10.53
N GLY A 133 17.84 1.13 -9.20
CA GLY A 133 18.97 0.64 -8.41
C GLY A 133 18.62 -0.48 -7.42
N ASP A 134 19.60 -1.35 -7.18
CA ASP A 134 19.57 -2.38 -6.15
C ASP A 134 20.31 -1.85 -4.90
N TYR A 135 19.59 -1.67 -3.81
CA TYR A 135 20.12 -1.09 -2.58
C TYR A 135 20.11 -2.11 -1.46
N ARG A 136 21.21 -2.16 -0.72
CA ARG A 136 21.30 -3.02 0.46
C ARG A 136 20.31 -2.56 1.51
N CYS A 137 19.57 -3.54 2.05
CA CYS A 137 18.62 -3.31 3.13
C CYS A 137 19.31 -2.88 4.43
N THR A 138 18.64 -2.05 5.18
CA THR A 138 19.02 -1.74 6.56
C THR A 138 18.79 -2.95 7.47
N LYS A 139 19.45 -2.97 8.63
CA LYS A 139 19.25 -4.06 9.61
C LYS A 139 17.79 -4.18 10.07
N ASP A 140 17.06 -3.06 10.12
CA ASP A 140 15.67 -3.05 10.57
C ASP A 140 14.74 -3.64 9.50
N GLU A 141 14.99 -3.36 8.20
CA GLU A 141 14.25 -3.99 7.09
C GLU A 141 14.46 -5.51 7.07
N VAL A 142 15.70 -5.96 7.26
CA VAL A 142 16.00 -7.41 7.35
C VAL A 142 15.29 -8.04 8.56
N ARG A 143 15.33 -7.40 9.73
CA ARG A 143 14.60 -7.89 10.91
C ARG A 143 13.09 -7.92 10.71
N ALA A 144 12.51 -6.96 9.98
CA ALA A 144 11.10 -6.96 9.65
C ALA A 144 10.72 -8.16 8.77
N MET A 145 11.53 -8.47 7.74
CA MET A 145 11.34 -9.66 6.92
C MET A 145 11.45 -10.95 7.75
N MET A 146 12.43 -11.05 8.65
CA MET A 146 12.60 -12.21 9.54
C MET A 146 11.43 -12.38 10.52
N ARG A 147 10.85 -11.27 11.02
CA ARG A 147 9.63 -11.34 11.83
C ARG A 147 8.43 -11.84 11.02
N ASP A 148 8.29 -11.38 9.79
CA ASP A 148 7.21 -11.81 8.89
C ASP A 148 7.36 -13.27 8.45
N GLN A 149 8.57 -13.82 8.41
CA GLN A 149 8.86 -15.21 8.10
C GLN A 149 8.32 -16.18 9.16
N ALA A 150 8.22 -15.76 10.41
CA ALA A 150 7.86 -16.62 11.53
C ALA A 150 6.47 -17.26 11.35
N ASP A 151 6.34 -18.54 11.65
CA ASP A 151 5.06 -19.29 11.61
C ASP A 151 4.13 -18.86 12.75
N ILE A 152 4.70 -18.51 13.90
CA ILE A 152 3.93 -18.04 15.06
C ILE A 152 3.77 -16.54 14.96
N SER A 153 2.52 -16.09 15.04
CA SER A 153 2.20 -14.68 15.05
C SER A 153 2.86 -13.95 16.23
N GLN A 154 3.49 -12.80 15.96
CA GLN A 154 4.21 -12.03 16.97
C GLN A 154 3.30 -11.51 18.09
N ASP A 155 2.02 -11.33 17.81
CA ASP A 155 1.03 -10.89 18.79
C ASP A 155 0.62 -12.00 19.79
N ALA A 156 0.96 -13.26 19.50
CA ALA A 156 0.77 -14.38 20.42
C ALA A 156 1.84 -14.47 21.54
N ARG A 157 2.93 -13.68 21.44
CA ARG A 157 4.04 -13.69 22.40
C ARG A 157 3.58 -13.29 23.80
N VAL A 158 4.00 -14.07 24.81
CA VAL A 158 3.70 -13.80 26.22
C VAL A 158 4.61 -12.69 26.76
N MET A 159 4.05 -11.77 27.55
CA MET A 159 4.76 -10.67 28.18
C MET A 159 5.16 -11.08 29.61
N ASP A 160 6.26 -11.78 29.77
CA ASP A 160 6.66 -12.42 31.03
C ASP A 160 6.84 -11.44 32.20
N THR A 161 7.18 -10.19 31.92
CA THR A 161 7.40 -9.13 32.91
C THR A 161 6.16 -8.31 33.25
N MET A 162 5.00 -8.60 32.62
CA MET A 162 3.75 -7.85 32.80
C MET A 162 2.71 -8.69 33.54
N THR A 163 1.77 -8.01 34.20
CA THR A 163 0.60 -8.61 34.86
C THR A 163 -0.69 -8.04 34.28
N ILE A 164 -1.82 -8.56 34.71
CA ILE A 164 -3.14 -8.07 34.27
C ILE A 164 -3.33 -6.56 34.51
N ASP A 165 -2.62 -5.99 35.48
CA ASP A 165 -2.72 -4.55 35.84
C ASP A 165 -2.27 -3.61 34.70
N CYS A 166 -1.52 -4.12 33.71
CA CYS A 166 -1.17 -3.32 32.52
C CYS A 166 -2.36 -3.14 31.57
N LEU A 167 -3.47 -3.87 31.77
CA LEU A 167 -4.67 -3.85 30.93
C LEU A 167 -5.74 -2.91 31.53
N ASP A 168 -6.39 -2.14 30.66
CA ASP A 168 -7.50 -1.25 31.02
C ASP A 168 -8.80 -2.05 31.30
N THR A 169 -9.20 -2.10 32.54
CA THR A 169 -10.40 -2.83 32.99
C THR A 169 -11.69 -2.30 32.38
N ASP A 170 -11.76 -1.00 32.08
CA ASP A 170 -12.92 -0.37 31.47
C ASP A 170 -13.07 -0.79 30.00
N THR A 171 -11.98 -0.88 29.26
CA THR A 171 -12.00 -1.39 27.88
C THR A 171 -12.39 -2.87 27.87
N ILE A 172 -11.87 -3.70 28.78
CA ILE A 172 -12.25 -5.12 28.90
C ILE A 172 -13.75 -5.25 29.20
N ARG A 173 -14.28 -4.46 30.12
CA ARG A 173 -15.71 -4.46 30.46
C ARG A 173 -16.58 -4.10 29.27
N ARG A 174 -16.26 -3.02 28.54
CA ARG A 174 -16.98 -2.60 27.32
C ARG A 174 -16.90 -3.64 26.20
N TYR A 175 -15.76 -4.28 26.05
CA TYR A 175 -15.57 -5.35 25.08
C TYR A 175 -16.47 -6.56 25.40
N ARG A 176 -16.47 -7.04 26.66
CA ARG A 176 -17.36 -8.15 27.10
C ARG A 176 -18.81 -7.81 26.90
N GLN A 177 -19.25 -6.64 27.34
CA GLN A 177 -20.64 -6.20 27.16
C GLN A 177 -21.04 -6.21 25.68
N ARG A 178 -20.14 -5.80 24.79
CA ARG A 178 -20.40 -5.84 23.34
C ARG A 178 -20.51 -7.28 22.83
N MET A 179 -19.63 -8.15 23.27
CA MET A 179 -19.68 -9.57 22.93
C MET A 179 -21.01 -10.19 23.39
N ASP A 180 -21.42 -9.91 24.63
CA ASP A 180 -22.67 -10.44 25.21
C ASP A 180 -23.92 -9.95 24.44
N ASN A 181 -23.91 -8.67 24.02
CA ASN A 181 -24.99 -8.12 23.21
C ASN A 181 -25.09 -8.76 21.82
N LEU A 182 -23.94 -9.08 21.21
CA LEU A 182 -23.88 -9.69 19.87
C LEU A 182 -24.08 -11.21 19.89
N ARG A 183 -23.77 -11.86 21.02
CA ARG A 183 -23.82 -13.32 21.22
C ARG A 183 -24.48 -13.66 22.55
N PRO A 184 -25.79 -13.39 22.71
CA PRO A 184 -26.48 -13.67 23.96
C PRO A 184 -26.36 -15.15 24.37
N GLY A 185 -26.01 -15.39 25.64
CA GLY A 185 -25.84 -16.75 26.16
C GLY A 185 -24.56 -17.46 25.75
N HIS A 186 -23.55 -16.72 25.27
CA HIS A 186 -22.24 -17.31 24.96
C HIS A 186 -21.59 -17.87 26.22
N VAL A 187 -21.03 -19.08 26.13
CA VAL A 187 -20.46 -19.83 27.29
C VAL A 187 -19.32 -19.10 28.00
N TRP A 188 -18.71 -18.08 27.40
CA TRP A 188 -17.64 -17.29 28.00
C TRP A 188 -18.15 -16.05 28.74
N SER A 189 -19.43 -15.74 28.66
CA SER A 189 -20.02 -14.57 29.33
C SER A 189 -19.95 -14.67 30.86
N GLU A 190 -20.01 -15.90 31.39
CA GLU A 190 -19.99 -16.17 32.85
C GLU A 190 -18.56 -16.39 33.42
N LEU A 191 -17.54 -16.40 32.60
CA LEU A 191 -16.17 -16.64 33.05
C LEU A 191 -15.64 -15.48 33.91
N ALA A 192 -14.76 -15.79 34.87
CA ALA A 192 -13.94 -14.78 35.54
C ALA A 192 -13.10 -14.00 34.50
N VAL A 193 -12.70 -12.77 34.80
CA VAL A 193 -12.03 -11.89 33.84
C VAL A 193 -10.74 -12.53 33.30
N GLU A 194 -9.93 -13.13 34.15
CA GLU A 194 -8.68 -13.76 33.72
C GLU A 194 -8.91 -14.96 32.81
N ASP A 195 -9.89 -15.82 33.15
CA ASP A 195 -10.26 -16.98 32.33
C ASP A 195 -10.82 -16.54 30.97
N PHE A 196 -11.65 -15.48 30.96
CA PHE A 196 -12.14 -14.89 29.73
C PHE A 196 -11.00 -14.39 28.86
N LEU A 197 -10.07 -13.58 29.41
CA LEU A 197 -8.92 -13.06 28.69
C LEU A 197 -8.01 -14.17 28.15
N HIS A 198 -7.85 -15.25 28.93
CA HIS A 198 -7.13 -16.42 28.47
C HIS A 198 -7.83 -17.11 27.29
N ARG A 199 -9.15 -17.29 27.32
CA ARG A 199 -9.93 -17.92 26.25
C ARG A 199 -9.89 -17.15 24.93
N ILE A 200 -9.91 -15.81 25.01
CA ILE A 200 -9.83 -14.98 23.81
C ILE A 200 -8.39 -14.83 23.27
N GLY A 201 -7.38 -15.27 24.03
CA GLY A 201 -5.96 -15.15 23.66
C GLY A 201 -5.30 -13.85 24.09
N ALA A 202 -5.97 -13.02 24.91
CA ALA A 202 -5.38 -11.81 25.49
C ALA A 202 -4.41 -12.09 26.61
N MET A 203 -4.51 -13.25 27.24
CA MET A 203 -3.59 -13.79 28.24
C MET A 203 -3.20 -15.22 27.88
N ALA A 204 -1.98 -15.61 28.25
CA ALA A 204 -1.50 -16.98 28.12
C ALA A 204 -0.61 -17.33 29.33
N ARG A 205 -0.31 -18.62 29.49
CA ARG A 205 0.57 -19.08 30.57
C ARG A 205 2.03 -18.95 30.13
N ASP A 206 2.84 -18.36 31.01
CA ASP A 206 4.31 -18.32 30.88
C ASP A 206 4.92 -19.71 31.18
N ALA A 207 6.26 -19.79 31.11
CA ALA A 207 7.01 -21.03 31.40
C ALA A 207 6.79 -21.55 32.84
N ASP A 208 6.49 -20.67 33.80
CA ASP A 208 6.21 -21.00 35.19
C ASP A 208 4.71 -21.35 35.41
N GLY A 209 3.90 -21.36 34.36
CA GLY A 209 2.46 -21.62 34.44
C GLY A 209 1.61 -20.44 34.92
N LYS A 210 2.21 -19.26 35.15
CA LYS A 210 1.50 -18.04 35.56
C LYS A 210 0.80 -17.42 34.36
N LEU A 211 -0.40 -16.88 34.58
CA LEU A 211 -1.14 -16.19 33.56
C LEU A 211 -0.59 -14.78 33.32
N ARG A 212 -0.21 -14.50 32.09
CA ARG A 212 0.42 -13.23 31.67
C ARG A 212 -0.30 -12.66 30.45
N PRO A 213 -0.32 -11.33 30.26
CA PRO A 213 -0.78 -10.74 29.02
C PRO A 213 0.03 -11.25 27.83
N THR A 214 -0.65 -11.46 26.71
CA THR A 214 0.01 -11.61 25.40
C THR A 214 0.26 -10.23 24.77
N ALA A 215 1.11 -10.18 23.75
CA ALA A 215 1.29 -8.96 22.97
C ALA A 215 -0.03 -8.47 22.36
N ALA A 216 -0.90 -9.39 21.91
CA ALA A 216 -2.24 -9.06 21.44
C ALA A 216 -3.12 -8.50 22.57
N GLY A 217 -3.08 -9.10 23.75
CA GLY A 217 -3.84 -8.60 24.90
C GLY A 217 -3.41 -7.21 25.32
N LEU A 218 -2.09 -6.96 25.32
CA LEU A 218 -1.52 -5.64 25.60
C LEU A 218 -1.96 -4.61 24.54
N LEU A 219 -1.84 -4.93 23.25
CA LEU A 219 -2.29 -4.06 22.16
C LEU A 219 -3.80 -3.77 22.20
N MET A 220 -4.60 -4.80 22.47
CA MET A 220 -6.07 -4.70 22.44
C MET A 220 -6.65 -3.98 23.65
N PHE A 221 -6.06 -4.16 24.86
CA PHE A 221 -6.63 -3.74 26.13
C PHE A 221 -5.65 -2.96 27.03
N GLY A 222 -4.38 -2.83 26.66
CA GLY A 222 -3.37 -2.17 27.49
C GLY A 222 -3.58 -0.67 27.61
N HIS A 223 -2.99 -0.07 28.64
CA HIS A 223 -2.78 1.38 28.65
C HIS A 223 -1.63 1.75 27.71
N GLU A 224 -1.74 2.88 27.01
CA GLU A 224 -0.74 3.31 26.02
C GLU A 224 0.69 3.31 26.59
N TYR A 225 0.88 3.83 27.79
CA TYR A 225 2.20 3.88 28.43
C TYR A 225 2.79 2.49 28.76
N GLU A 226 1.96 1.45 28.87
CA GLU A 226 2.40 0.06 28.99
C GLU A 226 2.66 -0.55 27.59
N ILE A 227 1.84 -0.19 26.59
CA ILE A 227 2.02 -0.66 25.21
C ILE A 227 3.36 -0.19 24.65
N VAL A 228 3.75 1.07 24.86
CA VAL A 228 5.02 1.62 24.34
C VAL A 228 6.27 1.03 25.01
N ARG A 229 6.13 0.36 26.15
CA ARG A 229 7.26 -0.39 26.77
C ARG A 229 7.68 -1.59 25.92
N GLU A 230 6.74 -2.23 25.27
CA GLU A 230 6.96 -3.37 24.37
C GLU A 230 7.08 -2.92 22.89
N PHE A 231 6.28 -1.96 22.49
CA PHE A 231 6.22 -1.41 21.14
C PHE A 231 6.63 0.07 21.12
N PRO A 232 7.93 0.39 21.17
CA PRO A 232 8.42 1.76 21.40
C PRO A 232 7.96 2.79 20.37
N HIS A 233 7.51 2.34 19.20
CA HIS A 233 7.02 3.17 18.12
C HIS A 233 5.49 3.06 17.91
N TYR A 234 4.80 2.45 18.88
CA TYR A 234 3.34 2.36 18.84
C TYR A 234 2.72 3.75 18.76
N PHE A 235 1.96 3.97 17.72
CA PHE A 235 1.30 5.23 17.49
C PHE A 235 0.09 5.02 16.59
N LEU A 236 -1.10 5.37 17.07
CA LEU A 236 -2.34 5.36 16.32
C LEU A 236 -2.81 6.80 16.19
N ASP A 237 -3.06 7.24 14.96
CA ASP A 237 -3.41 8.62 14.65
C ASP A 237 -4.56 8.67 13.63
N TYR A 238 -5.68 9.28 14.01
CA TYR A 238 -6.77 9.64 13.11
C TYR A 238 -6.82 11.15 12.99
N GLN A 239 -6.91 11.63 11.77
CA GLN A 239 -6.94 13.04 11.41
C GLN A 239 -8.11 13.30 10.48
N GLU A 240 -8.89 14.36 10.77
CA GLU A 240 -9.95 14.85 9.90
C GLU A 240 -9.55 16.18 9.29
N HIS A 241 -9.77 16.34 7.98
CA HIS A 241 -9.36 17.51 7.20
C HIS A 241 -10.54 18.09 6.44
N ASP A 242 -10.56 19.43 6.28
CA ASP A 242 -11.52 20.14 5.45
C ASP A 242 -11.19 20.03 3.95
N ARG A 243 -12.15 20.45 3.08
CA ARG A 243 -11.98 20.44 1.61
C ARG A 243 -10.85 21.33 1.10
N SER A 244 -10.53 22.40 1.83
CA SER A 244 -9.48 23.35 1.49
C SER A 244 -8.12 22.97 2.02
N ALA A 245 -8.05 21.94 2.90
CA ALA A 245 -6.81 21.55 3.53
C ALA A 245 -5.85 20.94 2.50
N THR A 246 -4.70 21.54 2.32
CA THR A 246 -3.53 20.92 1.69
C THR A 246 -2.99 19.83 2.64
N GLU A 247 -2.17 18.92 2.15
CA GLU A 247 -1.59 17.85 3.00
C GLU A 247 -0.77 18.41 4.20
N ASP A 248 -0.38 19.68 4.15
CA ASP A 248 0.39 20.39 5.16
C ASP A 248 -0.48 21.20 6.15
N GLU A 249 -1.81 21.30 5.92
CA GLU A 249 -2.71 22.05 6.81
C GLU A 249 -3.18 21.19 7.98
N ARG A 250 -3.36 21.85 9.13
CA ARG A 250 -3.76 21.17 10.37
C ARG A 250 -5.14 20.54 10.23
N TRP A 251 -5.30 19.39 10.88
CA TRP A 251 -6.57 18.70 11.05
C TRP A 251 -7.63 19.57 11.74
N THR A 252 -8.88 19.34 11.44
CA THR A 252 -10.05 19.93 12.13
C THR A 252 -10.44 19.12 13.36
N ASP A 253 -10.22 17.78 13.33
CA ASP A 253 -10.39 16.87 14.47
C ASP A 253 -9.27 15.82 14.47
N ARG A 254 -8.89 15.34 15.65
CA ARG A 254 -7.82 14.34 15.79
C ARG A 254 -8.06 13.41 16.95
N ILE A 255 -7.77 12.10 16.76
CA ILE A 255 -7.73 11.08 17.80
C ILE A 255 -6.35 10.44 17.75
N VAL A 256 -5.56 10.61 18.81
CA VAL A 256 -4.19 10.08 18.90
C VAL A 256 -4.02 9.23 20.16
N SER A 257 -3.33 8.08 20.03
CA SER A 257 -3.13 7.13 21.13
C SER A 257 -2.40 7.72 22.33
N SER A 258 -1.48 8.65 22.08
CA SER A 258 -0.61 9.28 23.12
C SER A 258 -1.21 10.55 23.75
N SER A 259 -2.53 10.83 23.59
CA SER A 259 -3.13 12.05 24.16
C SER A 259 -3.26 12.03 25.68
N GLY A 260 -3.34 10.84 26.27
CA GLY A 260 -3.63 10.65 27.69
C GLY A 260 -5.10 10.78 28.07
N ASP A 261 -5.99 11.16 27.14
CA ASP A 261 -7.43 11.35 27.41
C ASP A 261 -8.24 10.05 27.45
N TRP A 262 -7.61 8.95 27.07
CA TRP A 262 -8.22 7.63 26.96
C TRP A 262 -7.15 6.55 27.02
N SER A 263 -7.54 5.27 26.99
CA SER A 263 -6.61 4.13 27.15
C SER A 263 -5.47 4.09 26.13
N GLY A 264 -5.67 4.63 24.93
CA GLY A 264 -4.70 4.58 23.83
C GLY A 264 -4.62 3.22 23.12
N ASN A 265 -5.38 2.21 23.52
CA ASN A 265 -5.35 0.86 22.96
C ASN A 265 -6.14 0.71 21.66
N ILE A 266 -5.94 -0.43 20.98
CA ILE A 266 -6.55 -0.73 19.68
C ILE A 266 -8.08 -0.82 19.77
N CYS A 267 -8.64 -1.40 20.83
CA CYS A 267 -10.08 -1.57 20.99
C CYS A 267 -10.80 -0.22 21.04
N ASP A 268 -10.36 0.67 21.91
CA ASP A 268 -10.95 1.99 22.03
C ASP A 268 -10.70 2.87 20.80
N PHE A 269 -9.51 2.77 20.19
CA PHE A 269 -9.21 3.47 18.94
C PHE A 269 -10.17 3.06 17.83
N TYR A 270 -10.37 1.76 17.63
CA TYR A 270 -11.28 1.24 16.61
C TYR A 270 -12.67 1.87 16.72
N PHE A 271 -13.29 1.85 17.90
CA PHE A 271 -14.65 2.35 18.07
C PHE A 271 -14.74 3.87 17.97
N ARG A 272 -13.75 4.60 18.50
CA ARG A 272 -13.68 6.06 18.40
C ARG A 272 -13.56 6.49 16.94
N VAL A 273 -12.65 5.90 16.19
CA VAL A 273 -12.39 6.25 14.80
C VAL A 273 -13.54 5.83 13.90
N TYR A 274 -14.09 4.62 14.09
CA TYR A 274 -15.24 4.17 13.31
C TYR A 274 -16.43 5.12 13.44
N ASN A 275 -16.75 5.57 14.65
CA ASN A 275 -17.83 6.53 14.88
C ASN A 275 -17.59 7.84 14.13
N ARG A 276 -16.35 8.34 14.07
CA ARG A 276 -16.01 9.56 13.31
C ARG A 276 -16.10 9.34 11.80
N ILE A 277 -15.60 8.23 11.31
CA ILE A 277 -15.68 7.91 9.88
C ILE A 277 -17.14 7.78 9.43
N ALA A 278 -17.99 7.15 10.23
CA ALA A 278 -19.38 6.86 9.88
C ALA A 278 -20.32 8.08 9.91
N GLN A 279 -20.05 9.09 10.77
CA GLN A 279 -20.96 10.21 11.03
C GLN A 279 -21.30 11.06 9.80
N ASP A 280 -20.34 11.29 8.89
CA ASP A 280 -20.49 12.25 7.78
C ASP A 280 -20.68 11.59 6.41
N ILE A 281 -20.67 10.27 6.36
CA ILE A 281 -20.88 9.57 5.11
C ILE A 281 -22.36 9.52 4.78
N LYS A 282 -22.80 10.45 3.91
CA LYS A 282 -24.16 10.49 3.38
C LYS A 282 -24.43 9.25 2.51
N VAL A 283 -24.91 8.20 3.12
CA VAL A 283 -25.44 7.05 2.40
C VAL A 283 -26.95 7.25 2.26
N PRO A 284 -27.52 7.09 1.03
CA PRO A 284 -28.95 6.97 0.90
C PRO A 284 -29.45 5.87 1.84
N PHE A 285 -30.28 6.20 2.80
CA PHE A 285 -30.86 5.20 3.69
C PHE A 285 -31.70 4.21 2.88
N LYS A 286 -31.59 2.95 3.20
CA LYS A 286 -32.49 1.92 2.69
C LYS A 286 -33.56 1.65 3.75
N LEU A 287 -34.79 1.56 3.28
CA LEU A 287 -35.89 1.02 4.07
C LEU A 287 -36.01 -0.47 3.74
N GLU A 288 -36.02 -1.34 4.73
CA GLU A 288 -36.52 -2.70 4.62
C GLU A 288 -37.88 -2.73 5.32
N GLY A 289 -38.94 -2.66 4.52
CA GLY A 289 -40.30 -2.45 5.07
C GLY A 289 -40.45 -1.05 5.66
N THR A 290 -40.76 -0.96 6.93
CA THR A 290 -40.90 0.27 7.70
C THR A 290 -39.66 0.67 8.51
N ASP A 291 -38.64 -0.23 8.55
CA ASP A 291 -37.44 -0.05 9.39
C ASP A 291 -36.29 0.58 8.64
N ARG A 292 -35.69 1.58 9.28
CA ARG A 292 -34.48 2.23 8.79
C ARG A 292 -33.28 1.34 9.06
N ILE A 293 -32.56 0.94 7.99
CA ILE A 293 -31.30 0.23 8.13
C ILE A 293 -30.17 1.24 8.25
N ASP A 294 -29.66 1.42 9.47
CA ASP A 294 -28.51 2.28 9.74
C ASP A 294 -27.17 1.59 9.40
N ASP A 295 -27.14 0.24 9.32
CA ASP A 295 -25.94 -0.56 9.00
C ASP A 295 -25.90 -0.96 7.53
N THR A 296 -25.53 -0.02 6.67
CA THR A 296 -25.44 -0.25 5.22
C THR A 296 -24.18 -1.05 4.83
N PRO A 297 -24.14 -1.65 3.62
CA PRO A 297 -22.94 -2.31 3.11
C PRO A 297 -21.68 -1.43 3.15
N LEU A 298 -21.82 -0.10 2.98
CA LEU A 298 -20.72 0.84 3.09
C LEU A 298 -20.16 0.93 4.51
N HIS A 299 -21.03 0.96 5.52
CA HIS A 299 -20.60 0.94 6.93
C HIS A 299 -19.86 -0.35 7.26
N LYS A 300 -20.30 -1.50 6.72
CA LYS A 300 -19.59 -2.78 6.87
C LYS A 300 -18.22 -2.75 6.21
N ALA A 301 -18.12 -2.22 4.99
CA ALA A 301 -16.86 -2.11 4.27
C ALA A 301 -15.85 -1.17 4.97
N LEU A 302 -16.32 -0.08 5.59
CA LEU A 302 -15.47 0.82 6.37
C LEU A 302 -14.97 0.20 7.68
N ARG A 303 -15.84 -0.55 8.37
CA ARG A 303 -15.44 -1.35 9.55
C ARG A 303 -14.36 -2.36 9.18
N GLU A 304 -14.54 -3.04 8.06
CA GLU A 304 -13.60 -4.02 7.54
C GLU A 304 -12.26 -3.37 7.19
N ALA A 305 -12.27 -2.23 6.48
CA ALA A 305 -11.04 -1.51 6.14
C ALA A 305 -10.25 -1.07 7.38
N LEU A 306 -10.95 -0.56 8.40
CA LEU A 306 -10.34 -0.16 9.67
C LEU A 306 -9.80 -1.35 10.46
N ALA A 307 -10.57 -2.44 10.56
CA ALA A 307 -10.15 -3.65 11.24
C ALA A 307 -8.91 -4.27 10.56
N ASN A 308 -8.94 -4.38 9.22
CA ASN A 308 -7.80 -4.90 8.46
C ASN A 308 -6.53 -4.07 8.68
N ALA A 309 -6.65 -2.74 8.74
CA ALA A 309 -5.51 -1.89 9.05
C ALA A 309 -4.89 -2.24 10.41
N LEU A 310 -5.70 -2.40 11.45
CA LEU A 310 -5.22 -2.73 12.80
C LEU A 310 -4.67 -4.17 12.90
N ILE A 311 -5.31 -5.13 12.21
CA ILE A 311 -4.92 -6.55 12.23
C ILE A 311 -3.61 -6.80 11.47
N HIS A 312 -3.38 -6.06 10.39
CA HIS A 312 -2.21 -6.25 9.52
C HIS A 312 -1.04 -5.32 9.82
N ALA A 313 -1.14 -4.40 10.79
CA ALA A 313 -0.07 -3.49 11.17
C ALA A 313 1.16 -4.22 11.75
N ASP A 314 2.37 -3.81 11.35
CA ASP A 314 3.61 -4.14 12.04
C ASP A 314 3.85 -3.14 13.16
N TYR A 315 3.45 -3.48 14.38
CA TYR A 315 3.58 -2.61 15.56
C TYR A 315 5.03 -2.44 16.03
N TYR A 316 5.98 -3.22 15.50
CA TYR A 316 7.41 -3.05 15.71
C TYR A 316 8.08 -2.08 14.72
N ASP A 317 7.35 -1.65 13.67
CA ASP A 317 7.87 -0.67 12.71
C ASP A 317 8.04 0.71 13.39
N ARG A 318 8.92 1.52 12.82
CA ARG A 318 9.21 2.87 13.31
C ARG A 318 8.10 3.89 13.09
N ARG A 319 7.10 3.57 12.28
CA ARG A 319 5.98 4.48 11.98
C ARG A 319 4.66 3.86 12.41
N GLY A 320 3.85 4.66 13.08
CA GLY A 320 2.52 4.26 13.51
C GLY A 320 1.51 4.16 12.35
N LEU A 321 0.32 3.68 12.68
CA LEU A 321 -0.83 3.65 11.80
C LEU A 321 -1.48 5.03 11.74
N VAL A 322 -1.68 5.57 10.53
CA VAL A 322 -2.27 6.90 10.31
C VAL A 322 -3.49 6.79 9.42
N ILE A 323 -4.60 7.32 9.88
CA ILE A 323 -5.85 7.40 9.15
C ILE A 323 -6.20 8.86 8.93
N GLN A 324 -6.39 9.24 7.69
CA GLN A 324 -6.73 10.60 7.32
C GLN A 324 -8.05 10.59 6.55
N LYS A 325 -9.01 11.41 6.97
CA LYS A 325 -10.31 11.55 6.34
C LYS A 325 -10.46 12.96 5.78
N TRP A 326 -10.79 13.05 4.50
CA TRP A 326 -11.26 14.24 3.81
C TRP A 326 -12.71 14.05 3.38
N PRO A 327 -13.41 15.09 3.01
CA PRO A 327 -14.79 14.99 2.51
C PRO A 327 -14.96 14.10 1.26
N ASP A 328 -13.89 13.89 0.49
CA ASP A 328 -13.89 13.16 -0.78
C ASP A 328 -13.06 11.87 -0.78
N LYS A 329 -12.34 11.59 0.30
CA LYS A 329 -11.49 10.39 0.40
C LYS A 329 -11.14 10.02 1.84
N ILE A 330 -10.81 8.76 2.06
CA ILE A 330 -10.16 8.27 3.29
C ILE A 330 -8.84 7.63 2.87
N ARG A 331 -7.77 7.95 3.58
CA ARG A 331 -6.45 7.32 3.42
C ARG A 331 -6.10 6.59 4.70
N ILE A 332 -5.82 5.31 4.58
CA ILE A 332 -5.35 4.48 5.69
C ILE A 332 -3.92 4.05 5.36
N ALA A 333 -2.96 4.56 6.13
CA ALA A 333 -1.55 4.29 5.94
C ALA A 333 -1.02 3.41 7.07
N ASN A 334 -0.77 2.15 6.74
CA ASN A 334 -0.50 1.04 7.64
C ASN A 334 1.00 0.72 7.67
N PRO A 335 1.65 0.57 8.83
CA PRO A 335 3.03 0.11 8.90
C PRO A 335 3.16 -1.36 8.48
N GLY A 336 4.23 -1.66 7.75
CA GLY A 336 4.51 -2.98 7.19
C GLY A 336 4.08 -3.16 5.73
N ALA A 337 4.76 -4.06 5.03
CA ALA A 337 4.44 -4.46 3.66
C ALA A 337 3.34 -5.53 3.65
N PHE A 338 2.72 -5.75 2.48
CA PHE A 338 1.82 -6.88 2.27
C PHE A 338 2.58 -8.21 2.44
N ARG A 339 1.98 -9.14 3.17
CA ARG A 339 2.54 -10.50 3.36
C ARG A 339 2.22 -11.43 2.20
N ILE A 340 1.13 -11.18 1.48
CA ILE A 340 0.71 -11.91 0.27
C ILE A 340 0.80 -10.98 -0.95
N ASN A 341 0.61 -11.53 -2.15
CA ASN A 341 0.55 -10.72 -3.35
C ASN A 341 -0.71 -9.83 -3.34
N VAL A 342 -0.57 -8.53 -3.64
CA VAL A 342 -1.69 -7.58 -3.66
C VAL A 342 -2.80 -8.01 -4.63
N GLN A 343 -2.44 -8.60 -5.79
CA GLN A 343 -3.44 -9.07 -6.76
C GLN A 343 -4.23 -10.26 -6.21
N GLU A 344 -3.60 -11.17 -5.49
CA GLU A 344 -4.27 -12.29 -4.82
C GLU A 344 -5.20 -11.78 -3.72
N ALA A 345 -4.76 -10.80 -2.93
CA ALA A 345 -5.59 -10.15 -1.91
C ALA A 345 -6.84 -9.47 -2.51
N LEU A 346 -6.71 -8.86 -3.70
CA LEU A 346 -7.83 -8.24 -4.42
C LEU A 346 -8.81 -9.25 -5.01
N VAL A 347 -8.36 -10.45 -5.38
CA VAL A 347 -9.21 -11.56 -5.83
C VAL A 347 -9.94 -12.20 -4.66
N GLY A 348 -9.27 -12.28 -3.50
CA GLY A 348 -9.81 -12.85 -2.27
C GLY A 348 -9.56 -14.36 -2.14
N GLY A 349 -10.02 -14.93 -1.02
CA GLY A 349 -9.85 -16.36 -0.70
C GLY A 349 -8.54 -16.69 0.02
N VAL A 350 -7.60 -15.74 0.11
CA VAL A 350 -6.35 -15.88 0.86
C VAL A 350 -6.29 -14.78 1.94
N SER A 351 -5.91 -15.15 3.15
CA SER A 351 -5.71 -14.23 4.26
C SER A 351 -4.50 -14.67 5.06
N ASP A 352 -3.54 -13.78 5.25
CA ASP A 352 -2.35 -13.98 6.07
C ASP A 352 -2.19 -12.79 7.02
N PRO A 353 -2.96 -12.76 8.12
CA PRO A 353 -2.91 -11.66 9.08
C PRO A 353 -1.59 -11.66 9.85
N ARG A 354 -1.00 -10.46 10.04
CA ARG A 354 0.22 -10.32 10.85
C ARG A 354 -0.05 -10.55 12.33
N ASN A 355 -1.27 -10.22 12.80
CA ASN A 355 -1.69 -10.32 14.18
C ASN A 355 -2.92 -11.25 14.31
N GLU A 356 -2.69 -12.56 14.36
CA GLU A 356 -3.75 -13.57 14.36
C GLU A 356 -4.59 -13.58 15.64
N SER A 357 -3.98 -13.23 16.78
CA SER A 357 -4.72 -13.15 18.03
C SER A 357 -5.65 -11.94 18.06
N LEU A 358 -5.24 -10.82 17.47
CA LEU A 358 -6.11 -9.64 17.30
C LEU A 358 -7.33 -9.95 16.42
N ILE A 359 -7.16 -10.65 15.30
CA ILE A 359 -8.32 -11.01 14.45
C ILE A 359 -9.31 -11.90 15.18
N LYS A 360 -8.84 -12.84 16.01
CA LYS A 360 -9.70 -13.66 16.86
C LYS A 360 -10.55 -12.80 17.81
N MET A 361 -9.94 -11.81 18.45
CA MET A 361 -10.64 -10.89 19.34
C MET A 361 -11.65 -10.02 18.58
N PHE A 362 -11.29 -9.46 17.44
CA PHE A 362 -12.21 -8.69 16.61
C PHE A 362 -13.39 -9.52 16.11
N ASN A 363 -13.16 -10.76 15.69
CA ASN A 363 -14.24 -11.66 15.23
C ASN A 363 -15.26 -11.99 16.32
N LEU A 364 -14.86 -12.02 17.60
CA LEU A 364 -15.78 -12.25 18.70
C LEU A 364 -16.82 -11.14 18.86
N ILE A 365 -16.50 -9.93 18.43
CA ILE A 365 -17.38 -8.77 18.44
C ILE A 365 -17.88 -8.39 17.04
N ASN A 366 -17.92 -9.37 16.12
CA ASN A 366 -18.39 -9.24 14.74
C ASN A 366 -17.68 -8.12 13.96
N VAL A 367 -16.37 -8.00 14.13
CA VAL A 367 -15.51 -7.08 13.41
C VAL A 367 -14.45 -7.88 12.67
N GLY A 368 -14.29 -7.61 11.36
CA GLY A 368 -13.36 -8.35 10.50
C GLY A 368 -13.82 -9.76 10.13
N GLU A 369 -13.34 -10.26 9.00
CA GLU A 369 -13.61 -11.63 8.53
C GLU A 369 -12.27 -12.35 8.25
N ARG A 370 -12.20 -13.67 8.51
CA ARG A 370 -11.00 -14.48 8.26
C ARG A 370 -10.85 -14.98 6.82
N ALA A 371 -11.91 -14.90 6.01
CA ALA A 371 -11.99 -15.63 4.74
C ALA A 371 -11.28 -14.95 3.56
N GLY A 372 -10.49 -13.90 3.77
CA GLY A 372 -9.87 -13.13 2.68
C GLY A 372 -10.90 -12.42 1.79
N SER A 373 -12.11 -12.19 2.28
CA SER A 373 -13.21 -11.52 1.59
C SER A 373 -13.21 -9.99 1.75
N GLY A 374 -12.39 -9.47 2.67
CA GLY A 374 -12.42 -8.06 3.09
C GLY A 374 -12.17 -7.08 1.94
N LEU A 375 -11.03 -7.16 1.26
CA LEU A 375 -10.71 -6.28 0.13
C LEU A 375 -11.65 -6.44 -1.07
N PRO A 376 -12.00 -7.67 -1.54
CA PRO A 376 -13.03 -7.85 -2.57
C PRO A 376 -14.39 -7.25 -2.19
N SER A 377 -14.81 -7.38 -0.94
CA SER A 377 -16.06 -6.81 -0.43
C SER A 377 -16.04 -5.28 -0.47
N ILE A 378 -14.95 -4.65 0.00
CA ILE A 378 -14.75 -3.20 -0.07
C ILE A 378 -14.85 -2.74 -1.53
N ARG A 379 -14.12 -3.36 -2.46
CA ARG A 379 -14.14 -3.03 -3.89
C ARG A 379 -15.55 -3.12 -4.47
N THR A 380 -16.26 -4.21 -4.19
CA THR A 380 -17.64 -4.44 -4.66
C THR A 380 -18.58 -3.34 -4.16
N VAL A 381 -18.45 -2.91 -2.90
CA VAL A 381 -19.27 -1.84 -2.32
C VAL A 381 -18.98 -0.51 -3.01
N TRP A 382 -17.71 -0.16 -3.25
CA TRP A 382 -17.33 1.07 -3.97
C TRP A 382 -17.88 1.10 -5.39
N GLN A 383 -17.79 0.00 -6.11
CA GLN A 383 -18.38 -0.14 -7.47
C GLN A 383 -19.90 0.08 -7.44
N LYS A 384 -20.61 -0.49 -6.45
CA LYS A 384 -22.07 -0.29 -6.31
C LYS A 384 -22.45 1.14 -5.97
N GLN A 385 -21.57 1.91 -5.32
CA GLN A 385 -21.78 3.35 -5.08
C GLN A 385 -21.49 4.21 -6.32
N GLY A 386 -20.91 3.64 -7.38
CA GLY A 386 -20.45 4.40 -8.55
C GLY A 386 -19.23 5.29 -8.24
N TRP A 387 -18.50 5.00 -7.19
CA TRP A 387 -17.29 5.73 -6.81
C TRP A 387 -16.06 5.21 -7.54
N GLN A 388 -14.97 5.98 -7.48
CA GLN A 388 -13.66 5.53 -7.97
C GLN A 388 -13.22 4.30 -7.18
N GLU A 389 -12.57 3.34 -7.86
CA GLU A 389 -12.11 2.13 -7.18
C GLU A 389 -11.10 2.43 -6.07
N PRO A 390 -11.13 1.67 -4.97
CA PRO A 390 -10.08 1.72 -3.94
C PRO A 390 -8.71 1.42 -4.55
N GLU A 391 -7.70 2.15 -4.09
CA GLU A 391 -6.32 1.97 -4.52
C GLU A 391 -5.47 1.47 -3.35
N ILE A 392 -4.60 0.48 -3.63
CA ILE A 392 -3.63 -0.03 -2.67
C ILE A 392 -2.24 0.28 -3.20
N VAL A 393 -1.46 1.00 -2.40
CA VAL A 393 -0.08 1.37 -2.71
C VAL A 393 0.85 0.81 -1.64
N GLU A 394 1.82 0.01 -2.06
CA GLU A 394 2.95 -0.37 -1.21
C GLU A 394 4.12 0.58 -1.44
N SER A 395 4.78 0.94 -0.38
CA SER A 395 6.06 1.65 -0.40
C SER A 395 7.06 0.96 0.52
N PHE A 396 8.32 1.06 0.18
CA PHE A 396 9.44 0.53 0.95
C PHE A 396 10.33 1.68 1.40
N ASN A 397 11.01 1.47 2.53
CA ASN A 397 11.91 2.43 3.15
C ASN A 397 11.21 3.72 3.67
N PRO A 398 10.38 3.60 4.72
CA PRO A 398 9.98 2.39 5.44
C PRO A 398 8.85 1.62 4.74
N ASP A 399 8.69 0.35 5.13
CA ASP A 399 7.60 -0.50 4.65
C ASP A 399 6.26 0.09 5.04
N ARG A 400 5.42 0.36 4.07
CA ARG A 400 4.11 0.94 4.30
C ARG A 400 3.11 0.51 3.25
N THR A 401 1.95 0.13 3.70
CA THR A 401 0.78 -0.15 2.86
C THR A 401 -0.22 0.98 3.03
N THR A 402 -0.62 1.60 1.94
CA THR A 402 -1.63 2.66 1.95
C THR A 402 -2.87 2.20 1.18
N LEU A 403 -4.02 2.20 1.85
CA LEU A 403 -5.33 2.03 1.23
C LEU A 403 -5.97 3.41 1.05
N LEU A 404 -6.25 3.77 -0.19
CA LEU A 404 -7.00 4.98 -0.54
C LEU A 404 -8.43 4.58 -0.90
N LEU A 405 -9.39 5.19 -0.22
CA LEU A 405 -10.82 4.97 -0.40
C LEU A 405 -11.47 6.28 -0.89
N PRO A 406 -11.61 6.49 -2.22
CA PRO A 406 -12.27 7.69 -2.76
C PRO A 406 -13.77 7.68 -2.42
N LEU A 407 -14.31 8.80 -1.94
CA LEU A 407 -15.74 8.98 -1.62
C LEU A 407 -16.49 9.82 -2.68
N ALA A 408 -15.89 9.94 -3.87
CA ALA A 408 -16.41 10.73 -4.97
C ALA A 408 -16.81 9.85 -6.16
N ALA A 409 -17.86 10.27 -6.86
CA ALA A 409 -18.33 9.57 -8.05
C ALA A 409 -17.25 9.49 -9.14
N ASN A 410 -17.19 8.36 -9.83
CA ASN A 410 -16.33 8.15 -10.98
C ASN A 410 -16.81 9.07 -12.12
N LYS A 411 -16.08 10.14 -12.43
CA LYS A 411 -16.42 11.11 -13.48
C LYS A 411 -16.56 10.46 -14.87
N ALA A 412 -16.03 9.25 -15.05
CA ALA A 412 -16.21 8.49 -16.30
C ALA A 412 -17.60 7.79 -16.40
N ALA A 413 -18.17 7.36 -15.25
CA ALA A 413 -19.48 6.70 -15.22
C ALA A 413 -20.67 7.69 -15.29
N ALA A 414 -20.49 8.93 -14.82
CA ALA A 414 -21.54 9.96 -14.86
C ALA A 414 -21.89 10.45 -16.25
N LYS A 415 -21.17 10.04 -17.31
CA LYS A 415 -21.48 10.36 -18.72
C LYS A 415 -22.32 9.32 -19.43
N SER A 416 -22.76 8.24 -18.79
CA SER A 416 -23.53 7.15 -19.42
C SER A 416 -25.03 7.13 -19.10
N GLY A 417 -25.56 8.10 -18.35
CA GLY A 417 -26.99 8.29 -18.10
C GLY A 417 -27.54 9.46 -18.88
N ASP A 418 -28.41 9.19 -19.87
CA ASP A 418 -29.14 10.13 -20.71
C ASP A 418 -28.36 11.02 -21.72
N LYS A 419 -28.20 10.45 -22.93
CA LYS A 419 -28.61 11.12 -24.19
C LYS A 419 -28.48 10.16 -25.38
N LYS A 420 -29.61 9.85 -25.97
CA LYS A 420 -29.69 9.29 -27.33
C LYS A 420 -29.11 10.27 -28.38
N VAL A 421 -28.31 9.70 -29.29
CA VAL A 421 -27.96 10.12 -30.66
C VAL A 421 -26.98 11.30 -30.81
N ALA A 422 -25.72 10.98 -31.09
CA ALA A 422 -25.03 11.29 -32.37
C ALA A 422 -23.56 10.80 -32.28
N ALA A 423 -23.17 9.98 -33.23
CA ALA A 423 -21.80 9.47 -33.39
C ALA A 423 -20.81 10.58 -33.76
N LYS A 424 -19.64 10.59 -33.12
CA LYS A 424 -18.35 10.95 -33.74
C LYS A 424 -17.15 10.57 -32.86
N SER A 425 -16.29 9.74 -33.43
CA SER A 425 -14.83 9.52 -33.30
C SER A 425 -14.14 9.67 -31.95
N GLY A 426 -13.48 8.56 -31.55
CA GLY A 426 -12.70 8.41 -30.30
C GLY A 426 -11.39 9.19 -30.25
N GLY A 427 -11.05 9.63 -29.02
CA GLY A 427 -9.74 10.09 -28.63
C GLY A 427 -9.43 9.56 -27.22
N LYS A 428 -8.22 9.03 -27.02
CA LYS A 428 -7.70 8.58 -25.73
C LYS A 428 -7.60 9.75 -24.74
N PRO A 429 -7.78 9.56 -23.40
CA PRO A 429 -7.62 10.64 -22.43
C PRO A 429 -6.17 11.15 -22.40
N LYS A 430 -5.99 12.46 -22.55
CA LYS A 430 -4.68 13.13 -22.47
C LYS A 430 -4.19 13.19 -21.01
N PRO A 431 -2.88 13.09 -20.76
CA PRO A 431 -2.30 13.33 -19.44
C PRO A 431 -2.72 14.69 -18.87
N ILE A 432 -2.87 14.81 -17.54
CA ILE A 432 -3.35 16.04 -16.85
C ILE A 432 -2.54 17.27 -17.25
N ALA A 433 -1.22 17.13 -17.46
CA ALA A 433 -0.35 18.21 -17.91
C ALA A 433 -0.71 18.72 -19.33
N GLU A 434 -1.04 17.81 -20.26
CA GLU A 434 -1.49 18.16 -21.61
C GLU A 434 -2.87 18.81 -21.61
N GLN A 435 -3.75 18.38 -20.70
CA GLN A 435 -5.06 19.01 -20.53
C GLN A 435 -4.89 20.45 -20.05
N ARG A 436 -4.03 20.72 -19.06
CA ARG A 436 -3.77 22.07 -18.54
C ARG A 436 -3.12 22.99 -19.57
N LYS A 437 -2.22 22.46 -20.41
CA LYS A 437 -1.67 23.20 -21.57
C LYS A 437 -2.76 23.54 -22.60
N SER A 438 -3.67 22.61 -22.86
CA SER A 438 -4.82 22.84 -23.72
C SER A 438 -5.76 23.91 -23.16
N ASP A 439 -6.01 23.90 -21.85
CA ASP A 439 -6.83 24.93 -21.17
C ASP A 439 -6.19 26.34 -21.29
N ILE A 440 -4.86 26.44 -21.17
CA ILE A 440 -4.12 27.69 -21.39
C ILE A 440 -4.26 28.19 -22.83
N LEU A 441 -4.07 27.32 -23.80
CA LEU A 441 -4.20 27.68 -25.22
C LEU A 441 -5.62 28.10 -25.57
N GLN A 442 -6.62 27.42 -25.02
CA GLN A 442 -8.02 27.77 -25.20
C GLN A 442 -8.32 29.16 -24.62
N TYR A 443 -7.83 29.45 -23.41
CA TYR A 443 -8.01 30.76 -22.79
C TYR A 443 -7.35 31.89 -23.64
N LEU A 444 -6.17 31.64 -24.18
CA LEU A 444 -5.47 32.60 -25.02
C LEU A 444 -6.11 32.75 -26.43
N THR A 445 -6.96 31.83 -26.84
CA THR A 445 -7.79 31.98 -28.05
C THR A 445 -8.88 33.01 -27.82
N ASP A 446 -9.50 33.00 -26.65
CA ASP A 446 -10.60 33.92 -26.28
C ASP A 446 -10.08 35.27 -25.74
N THR A 447 -8.81 35.30 -25.24
CA THR A 447 -8.14 36.48 -24.68
C THR A 447 -6.79 36.66 -25.38
N PRO A 448 -6.71 37.55 -26.40
CA PRO A 448 -5.55 37.66 -27.27
C PRO A 448 -4.21 37.94 -26.58
N GLU A 449 -4.24 38.50 -25.37
CA GLU A 449 -3.06 38.82 -24.58
C GLU A 449 -3.36 38.78 -23.07
N ALA A 450 -2.62 38.00 -22.29
CA ALA A 450 -2.84 37.86 -20.86
C ALA A 450 -1.53 37.69 -20.06
N SER A 451 -1.52 38.13 -18.81
CA SER A 451 -0.44 37.92 -17.85
C SER A 451 -0.53 36.52 -17.23
N SER A 452 0.59 36.01 -16.68
CA SER A 452 0.60 34.71 -15.98
C SER A 452 -0.37 34.63 -14.81
N THR A 453 -0.69 35.73 -14.15
CA THR A 453 -1.66 35.79 -13.06
C THR A 453 -3.09 35.66 -13.58
N GLN A 454 -3.46 36.41 -14.64
CA GLN A 454 -4.78 36.30 -15.26
C GLN A 454 -5.07 34.91 -15.80
N ILE A 455 -4.07 34.28 -16.44
CA ILE A 455 -4.19 32.90 -16.92
C ILE A 455 -4.34 31.93 -15.74
N ALA A 456 -3.55 32.10 -14.68
CA ALA A 456 -3.62 31.27 -13.47
C ALA A 456 -5.01 31.30 -12.84
N ASP A 457 -5.56 32.50 -12.65
CA ASP A 457 -6.90 32.73 -12.07
C ASP A 457 -8.00 32.08 -12.94
N ALA A 458 -7.90 32.26 -14.27
CA ALA A 458 -8.91 31.75 -15.20
C ALA A 458 -8.97 30.22 -15.27
N ILE A 459 -7.81 29.52 -15.15
CA ILE A 459 -7.73 28.06 -15.24
C ILE A 459 -7.67 27.37 -13.87
N GLY A 460 -7.75 28.15 -12.76
CA GLY A 460 -7.74 27.62 -11.39
C GLY A 460 -6.41 26.96 -11.00
N LEU A 461 -5.27 27.57 -11.38
CA LEU A 461 -3.94 27.08 -11.03
C LEU A 461 -3.13 28.12 -10.25
N GLN A 462 -2.16 27.67 -9.49
CA GLN A 462 -1.19 28.59 -8.88
C GLN A 462 -0.29 29.24 -9.94
N VAL A 463 0.04 30.51 -9.75
CA VAL A 463 0.86 31.31 -10.69
C VAL A 463 2.22 30.67 -11.00
N SER A 464 2.85 30.04 -10.01
CA SER A 464 4.13 29.33 -10.18
C SER A 464 3.99 28.16 -11.17
N ARG A 465 2.94 27.37 -11.04
CA ARG A 465 2.69 26.20 -11.90
C ARG A 465 2.22 26.63 -13.30
N THR A 466 1.44 27.70 -13.39
CA THR A 466 1.07 28.32 -14.67
C THR A 466 2.30 28.83 -15.42
N LYS A 467 3.24 29.49 -14.75
CA LYS A 467 4.51 29.91 -15.36
C LYS A 467 5.34 28.78 -15.91
N MET A 468 5.34 27.61 -15.26
CA MET A 468 6.00 26.42 -15.77
C MET A 468 5.40 25.97 -17.11
N TYR A 469 4.07 25.83 -17.18
CA TYR A 469 3.38 25.46 -18.43
C TYR A 469 3.54 26.51 -19.52
N LEU A 470 3.51 27.79 -19.18
CA LEU A 470 3.76 28.90 -20.13
C LEU A 470 5.19 28.87 -20.69
N SER A 471 6.18 28.50 -19.87
CA SER A 471 7.57 28.32 -20.33
C SER A 471 7.70 27.15 -21.31
N GLU A 472 7.02 26.02 -21.03
CA GLU A 472 7.01 24.88 -21.92
C GLU A 472 6.28 25.14 -23.23
N LEU A 473 5.13 25.86 -23.19
CA LEU A 473 4.39 26.26 -24.38
C LEU A 473 5.16 27.30 -25.24
N ALA A 474 5.89 28.20 -24.61
CA ALA A 474 6.77 29.14 -25.31
C ALA A 474 7.97 28.42 -25.96
N ALA A 475 8.59 27.47 -25.26
CA ALA A 475 9.67 26.64 -25.78
C ALA A 475 9.23 25.77 -26.96
N SER A 476 7.96 25.31 -26.98
CA SER A 476 7.37 24.55 -28.09
C SER A 476 6.90 25.43 -29.25
N GLY A 477 6.98 26.77 -29.15
CA GLY A 477 6.53 27.69 -30.15
C GLY A 477 5.00 27.86 -30.26
N ALA A 478 4.23 27.36 -29.28
CA ALA A 478 2.77 27.49 -29.28
C ALA A 478 2.30 28.88 -28.85
N ILE A 479 3.08 29.56 -28.02
CA ILE A 479 2.80 30.93 -27.54
C ILE A 479 4.06 31.81 -27.59
N VAL A 480 3.86 33.11 -27.63
CA VAL A 480 4.92 34.13 -27.55
C VAL A 480 4.80 34.88 -26.24
N ALA A 481 5.94 35.09 -25.57
CA ALA A 481 6.03 35.91 -24.36
C ALA A 481 6.63 37.27 -24.70
N GLU A 482 5.92 38.34 -24.42
CA GLU A 482 6.35 39.74 -24.67
C GLU A 482 6.50 40.51 -23.35
N GLY A 483 7.50 41.35 -23.25
CA GLY A 483 7.82 42.16 -22.06
C GLY A 483 8.74 41.43 -21.05
N SER A 484 9.12 42.14 -20.01
CA SER A 484 10.05 41.67 -19.00
C SER A 484 9.45 41.72 -17.59
N SER A 485 9.81 40.74 -16.73
CA SER A 485 9.47 40.70 -15.31
C SER A 485 7.96 40.77 -15.05
N ARG A 486 7.44 41.76 -14.28
CA ARG A 486 6.05 41.88 -13.89
C ARG A 486 5.10 42.32 -15.04
N ALA A 487 5.65 42.87 -16.14
CA ALA A 487 4.89 43.30 -17.31
C ALA A 487 4.82 42.25 -18.43
N ARG A 488 5.31 41.00 -18.18
CA ARG A 488 5.30 39.93 -19.18
C ARG A 488 3.89 39.45 -19.48
N LYS A 489 3.55 39.45 -20.75
CA LYS A 489 2.29 38.95 -21.30
C LYS A 489 2.52 37.81 -22.28
N TYR A 490 1.50 37.01 -22.49
CA TYR A 490 1.55 35.83 -23.35
C TYR A 490 0.41 35.91 -24.37
N ARG A 491 0.71 35.52 -25.60
CA ARG A 491 -0.27 35.42 -26.71
C ARG A 491 0.00 34.17 -27.54
N LEU A 492 -1.01 33.70 -28.26
CA LEU A 492 -0.83 32.62 -29.24
C LEU A 492 0.15 33.07 -30.33
N MET A 493 0.94 32.10 -30.82
CA MET A 493 1.72 32.32 -32.03
C MET A 493 0.79 32.20 -33.21
N SER A 494 0.65 33.28 -34.00
CA SER A 494 -0.16 33.35 -35.20
C SER A 494 0.42 32.51 -36.35
#